data_0fc4232b6bdeaded3f958b12f4a21556
#
_entry.id   0fc4232b6bdeaded3f958b12f4a21556
#
_cell.length_a   1.000
_cell.length_b   1.000
_cell.length_c   1.000
_cell.angle_alpha   90.00
_cell.angle_beta   90.00
_cell.angle_gamma   90.00
#
_symmetry.space_group_name_H-M   'P 1'
#
loop_
_entity.id
_entity.type
_entity.pdbx_description
1 polymer ?
#
loop_
_entity_poly.entity_id
_entity_poly.type
_entity_poly.pdbx_seq_one_letter_code
_entity_poly.pdbx_strand_id
1 'polypeptide(L)'
;ALSSAASDVYKRQCLFRANRTTKRSSEDLSAFWSYNYPALADVGVNITYHTEYILQPERYDEPLHIAARLSGGIAVVKLFPGIEERTLRAMLSAEGLRGVVLETFGAGNAPTSEWFIRVLEEAIDRGLIVLNVTQCRGGRVMMELYETGLRLQRIGVLCGHDMTTEAA
;
A
#
# COMPACT_ATOMS: atom_id res chain seq x y z
N ALA A 1 -10.96 -8.42 8.45
CA ALA A 1 -10.96 -8.07 7.03
C ALA A 1 -10.35 -9.20 6.21
N LEU A 2 -11.07 -9.69 5.25
CA LEU A 2 -10.55 -10.17 4.00
C LEU A 2 -10.31 -11.64 3.84
N SER A 3 -11.40 -12.30 3.78
CA SER A 3 -11.55 -13.62 3.16
C SER A 3 -11.74 -13.57 1.63
N SER A 4 -11.41 -12.50 0.93
CA SER A 4 -11.58 -12.43 -0.54
C SER A 4 -10.44 -13.06 -1.34
N ALA A 5 -9.53 -13.77 -0.68
CA ALA A 5 -8.43 -14.46 -1.34
C ALA A 5 -8.84 -15.65 -2.22
N ALA A 6 -10.11 -16.06 -2.15
CA ALA A 6 -10.57 -17.27 -2.83
C ALA A 6 -10.80 -17.12 -4.34
N SER A 7 -10.90 -15.89 -4.88
CA SER A 7 -11.25 -15.71 -6.29
C SER A 7 -10.12 -15.98 -7.29
N ASP A 8 -8.87 -16.01 -6.85
CA ASP A 8 -7.70 -16.14 -7.74
C ASP A 8 -7.03 -17.52 -7.72
N VAL A 9 -7.54 -18.43 -6.92
CA VAL A 9 -7.02 -19.81 -6.79
C VAL A 9 -6.94 -20.51 -8.15
N TYR A 10 -7.88 -20.25 -9.04
CA TYR A 10 -7.94 -20.92 -10.36
C TYR A 10 -6.95 -20.40 -11.40
N LYS A 11 -6.39 -19.21 -11.24
CA LYS A 11 -5.57 -18.58 -12.29
C LYS A 11 -4.08 -18.85 -12.18
N ARG A 12 -3.59 -19.32 -11.04
CA ARG A 12 -2.17 -19.60 -10.82
C ARG A 12 -1.87 -20.77 -9.90
N GLN A 13 -2.87 -21.53 -9.53
CA GLN A 13 -2.70 -22.65 -8.59
C GLN A 13 -2.10 -22.22 -7.24
N CYS A 14 -2.37 -20.98 -6.79
CA CYS A 14 -1.93 -20.47 -5.49
C CYS A 14 -3.05 -19.74 -4.76
N LEU A 15 -3.05 -19.84 -3.44
CA LEU A 15 -3.86 -19.05 -2.54
C LEU A 15 -3.01 -17.91 -1.97
N PHE A 16 -3.43 -16.67 -2.17
CA PHE A 16 -2.73 -15.50 -1.63
C PHE A 16 -3.53 -14.82 -0.53
N ARG A 17 -2.82 -14.09 0.34
CA ARG A 17 -3.45 -13.18 1.30
C ARG A 17 -3.91 -11.91 0.57
N ALA A 18 -5.21 -11.59 0.62
CA ALA A 18 -5.81 -10.53 -0.19
C ALA A 18 -5.16 -9.16 -0.01
N ASN A 19 -4.92 -8.72 1.23
CA ASN A 19 -4.28 -7.43 1.52
C ASN A 19 -2.77 -7.39 1.22
N ARG A 20 -2.21 -8.48 0.69
CA ARG A 20 -0.80 -8.57 0.25
C ARG A 20 -0.68 -8.79 -1.24
N THR A 21 -1.80 -8.74 -1.95
CA THR A 21 -1.92 -9.10 -3.36
C THR A 21 -2.32 -7.89 -4.18
N THR A 22 -1.67 -7.73 -5.33
CA THR A 22 -2.00 -6.67 -6.29
C THR A 22 -2.16 -7.23 -7.69
N LYS A 23 -2.91 -6.54 -8.54
CA LYS A 23 -3.06 -6.89 -9.94
C LYS A 23 -1.80 -6.53 -10.72
N ARG A 24 -1.14 -7.53 -11.31
CA ARG A 24 0.13 -7.33 -12.04
C ARG A 24 -0.03 -7.23 -13.54
N SER A 25 -1.09 -7.83 -14.11
CA SER A 25 -1.32 -7.88 -15.55
C SER A 25 -2.80 -7.78 -15.87
N SER A 26 -3.13 -7.13 -16.99
CA SER A 26 -4.48 -7.08 -17.57
C SER A 26 -4.73 -8.20 -18.58
N GLU A 27 -3.69 -8.86 -19.08
CA GLU A 27 -3.76 -9.83 -20.18
C GLU A 27 -3.40 -11.25 -19.74
N ASP A 28 -2.47 -11.39 -18.79
CA ASP A 28 -2.00 -12.67 -18.30
C ASP A 28 -3.07 -13.35 -17.41
N LEU A 29 -3.27 -14.66 -17.57
CA LEU A 29 -4.12 -15.45 -16.69
C LEU A 29 -3.62 -15.43 -15.23
N SER A 30 -2.31 -15.28 -14.99
CA SER A 30 -1.76 -14.99 -13.67
C SER A 30 -1.83 -13.50 -13.34
N ALA A 31 -3.04 -12.94 -13.36
CA ALA A 31 -3.29 -11.51 -13.27
C ALA A 31 -2.95 -10.89 -11.91
N PHE A 32 -2.93 -11.67 -10.85
CA PHE A 32 -2.65 -11.24 -9.48
C PHE A 32 -1.38 -11.87 -8.94
N TRP A 33 -0.69 -11.13 -8.05
CA TRP A 33 0.54 -11.58 -7.44
C TRP A 33 0.78 -10.96 -6.07
N SER A 34 1.40 -11.72 -5.18
CA SER A 34 1.87 -11.25 -3.88
C SER A 34 3.39 -11.17 -3.91
N TYR A 35 3.94 -9.94 -3.99
CA TYR A 35 5.38 -9.74 -4.18
C TYR A 35 6.17 -9.85 -2.88
N ASN A 36 5.55 -9.44 -1.78
CA ASN A 36 6.22 -9.31 -0.48
C ASN A 36 5.73 -10.32 0.55
N TYR A 37 4.83 -11.23 0.16
CA TYR A 37 4.31 -12.24 1.06
C TYR A 37 4.14 -13.57 0.34
N PRO A 38 4.58 -14.70 0.93
CA PRO A 38 4.45 -16.01 0.30
C PRO A 38 2.99 -16.42 0.06
N ALA A 39 2.80 -17.36 -0.86
CA ALA A 39 1.51 -18.01 -1.04
C ALA A 39 1.11 -18.77 0.24
N LEU A 40 -0.19 -18.79 0.53
CA LEU A 40 -0.76 -19.52 1.68
C LEU A 40 -0.99 -21.00 1.34
N ALA A 41 -1.16 -21.29 0.06
CA ALA A 41 -1.25 -22.65 -0.45
C ALA A 41 -0.91 -22.71 -1.94
N ASP A 42 -0.40 -23.87 -2.35
CA ASP A 42 -0.30 -24.26 -3.76
C ASP A 42 -1.42 -25.23 -4.11
N VAL A 43 -2.08 -24.98 -5.25
CA VAL A 43 -3.21 -25.78 -5.71
C VAL A 43 -2.78 -26.57 -6.97
N GLY A 44 -2.57 -27.87 -6.80
CA GLY A 44 -2.30 -28.80 -7.87
C GLY A 44 -3.39 -29.88 -7.92
N VAL A 45 -2.99 -31.12 -8.15
CA VAL A 45 -3.90 -32.29 -7.95
C VAL A 45 -4.32 -32.38 -6.48
N ASN A 46 -3.40 -32.00 -5.58
CA ASN A 46 -3.66 -31.84 -4.16
C ASN A 46 -3.41 -30.37 -3.77
N ILE A 47 -4.03 -29.91 -2.68
CA ILE A 47 -3.76 -28.60 -2.10
C ILE A 47 -2.71 -28.76 -1.02
N THR A 48 -1.59 -28.05 -1.15
CA THR A 48 -0.52 -28.00 -0.15
C THR A 48 -0.60 -26.65 0.57
N TYR A 49 -0.95 -26.66 1.85
CA TYR A 49 -1.02 -25.47 2.68
C TYR A 49 0.33 -25.12 3.31
N HIS A 50 0.71 -23.87 3.27
CA HIS A 50 1.86 -23.28 3.95
C HIS A 50 1.39 -22.69 5.28
N THR A 51 1.18 -23.56 6.26
CA THR A 51 0.52 -23.21 7.53
C THR A 51 1.26 -22.15 8.33
N GLU A 52 2.58 -22.05 8.14
CA GLU A 52 3.45 -21.03 8.74
C GLU A 52 3.13 -19.59 8.28
N TYR A 53 2.48 -19.43 7.11
CA TYR A 53 2.09 -18.13 6.56
C TYR A 53 0.60 -17.82 6.76
N ILE A 54 -0.18 -18.77 7.26
CA ILE A 54 -1.60 -18.59 7.54
C ILE A 54 -1.74 -17.94 8.92
N LEU A 55 -2.47 -16.81 8.97
CA LEU A 55 -2.81 -16.19 10.25
C LEU A 55 -3.66 -17.17 11.06
N GLN A 56 -3.18 -17.48 12.24
CA GLN A 56 -3.98 -18.19 13.23
C GLN A 56 -4.85 -17.16 13.98
N PRO A 57 -6.16 -17.35 14.08
CA PRO A 57 -6.99 -16.48 14.89
C PRO A 57 -6.60 -16.64 16.37
N GLU A 58 -6.60 -15.55 17.11
CA GLU A 58 -6.38 -15.58 18.56
C GLU A 58 -7.49 -16.37 19.28
N ARG A 59 -8.69 -16.34 18.71
CA ARG A 59 -9.87 -17.05 19.19
C ARG A 59 -10.68 -17.60 18.03
N TYR A 60 -10.98 -18.88 18.08
CA TYR A 60 -11.78 -19.59 17.06
C TYR A 60 -13.29 -19.45 17.27
N ASP A 61 -13.73 -18.96 18.42
CA ASP A 61 -15.13 -18.77 18.80
C ASP A 61 -15.68 -17.37 18.47
N GLU A 62 -14.83 -16.47 17.97
CA GLU A 62 -15.28 -15.16 17.53
C GLU A 62 -15.92 -15.21 16.15
N PRO A 63 -17.10 -14.58 15.98
CA PRO A 63 -17.73 -14.51 14.67
C PRO A 63 -16.88 -13.68 13.69
N LEU A 64 -16.96 -14.05 12.40
CA LEU A 64 -16.29 -13.29 11.34
C LEU A 64 -16.81 -11.85 11.31
N HIS A 65 -15.93 -10.89 11.53
CA HIS A 65 -16.25 -9.47 11.47
C HIS A 65 -15.88 -8.90 10.09
N ILE A 66 -16.87 -8.42 9.36
CA ILE A 66 -16.69 -7.84 8.04
C ILE A 66 -16.83 -6.32 8.13
N ALA A 67 -15.73 -5.59 7.92
CA ALA A 67 -15.75 -4.14 7.77
C ALA A 67 -16.04 -3.77 6.31
N ALA A 68 -17.34 -3.68 5.95
CA ALA A 68 -17.77 -3.43 4.59
C ALA A 68 -17.82 -1.94 4.21
N ARG A 69 -17.61 -1.03 5.16
CA ARG A 69 -17.63 0.42 4.91
C ARG A 69 -16.22 0.95 4.75
N LEU A 70 -15.92 1.43 3.55
CA LEU A 70 -14.71 2.19 3.29
C LEU A 70 -14.98 3.69 3.47
N SER A 71 -14.04 4.37 4.06
CA SER A 71 -14.11 5.83 4.23
C SER A 71 -13.67 6.51 2.95
N GLY A 72 -14.45 7.43 2.42
CA GLY A 72 -14.03 8.33 1.34
C GLY A 72 -13.05 9.41 1.85
N GLY A 73 -12.61 10.29 0.97
CA GLY A 73 -11.66 11.35 1.28
C GLY A 73 -10.20 10.89 1.33
N ILE A 74 -9.87 9.84 0.60
CA ILE A 74 -8.51 9.34 0.39
C ILE A 74 -8.13 9.56 -1.08
N ALA A 75 -6.91 10.03 -1.31
CA ALA A 75 -6.32 10.13 -2.64
C ALA A 75 -5.02 9.32 -2.73
N VAL A 76 -4.71 8.82 -3.92
CA VAL A 76 -3.41 8.25 -4.23
C VAL A 76 -2.63 9.27 -5.04
N VAL A 77 -1.48 9.67 -4.54
CA VAL A 77 -0.57 10.60 -5.22
C VAL A 77 0.70 9.85 -5.59
N LYS A 78 0.81 9.53 -6.87
CA LYS A 78 2.00 8.90 -7.42
C LYS A 78 3.01 9.96 -7.84
N LEU A 79 4.22 9.91 -7.31
CA LEU A 79 5.29 10.81 -7.71
C LEU A 79 5.83 10.44 -9.08
N PHE A 80 6.14 11.43 -9.88
CA PHE A 80 6.76 11.27 -11.20
C PHE A 80 7.79 12.39 -11.44
N PRO A 81 8.80 12.17 -12.30
CA PRO A 81 9.74 13.20 -12.69
C PRO A 81 8.99 14.38 -13.35
N GLY A 82 9.25 15.59 -12.86
CA GLY A 82 8.57 16.80 -13.36
C GLY A 82 7.27 17.15 -12.66
N ILE A 83 6.92 16.48 -11.55
CA ILE A 83 5.82 16.95 -10.69
C ILE A 83 6.14 18.37 -10.19
N GLU A 84 5.17 19.27 -10.27
CA GLU A 84 5.33 20.66 -9.86
C GLU A 84 4.60 20.97 -8.55
N GLU A 85 5.12 21.99 -7.83
CA GLU A 85 4.53 22.46 -6.57
C GLU A 85 3.02 22.75 -6.70
N ARG A 86 2.64 23.50 -7.75
CA ARG A 86 1.23 23.87 -7.98
C ARG A 86 0.32 22.66 -8.13
N THR A 87 0.81 21.61 -8.80
CA THR A 87 0.05 20.37 -9.03
C THR A 87 -0.13 19.62 -7.72
N LEU A 88 0.94 19.44 -6.94
CA LEU A 88 0.87 18.78 -5.65
C LEU A 88 -0.04 19.55 -4.68
N ARG A 89 0.09 20.87 -4.61
CA ARG A 89 -0.78 21.70 -3.78
C ARG A 89 -2.26 21.53 -4.14
N ALA A 90 -2.60 21.54 -5.42
CA ALA A 90 -3.96 21.35 -5.87
C ALA A 90 -4.52 19.99 -5.45
N MET A 91 -3.74 18.92 -5.60
CA MET A 91 -4.14 17.57 -5.17
C MET A 91 -4.38 17.49 -3.65
N LEU A 92 -3.50 18.09 -2.84
CA LEU A 92 -3.57 18.06 -1.38
C LEU A 92 -4.58 19.07 -0.78
N SER A 93 -5.17 19.94 -1.60
CA SER A 93 -6.17 20.92 -1.19
C SER A 93 -7.58 20.52 -1.60
N ALA A 94 -7.80 19.32 -2.11
CA ALA A 94 -9.13 18.84 -2.50
C ALA A 94 -10.08 18.85 -1.30
N GLU A 95 -11.29 19.37 -1.50
CA GLU A 95 -12.31 19.43 -0.46
C GLU A 95 -12.68 18.03 0.04
N GLY A 96 -12.77 17.85 1.34
CA GLY A 96 -13.09 16.58 1.97
C GLY A 96 -11.94 15.55 1.97
N LEU A 97 -10.76 15.92 1.48
CA LEU A 97 -9.58 15.05 1.55
C LEU A 97 -9.09 14.93 3.01
N ARG A 98 -8.93 13.68 3.49
CA ARG A 98 -8.49 13.36 4.85
C ARG A 98 -7.19 12.57 4.90
N GLY A 99 -6.87 11.88 3.82
CA GLY A 99 -5.65 11.09 3.75
C GLY A 99 -5.12 10.95 2.35
N VAL A 100 -3.82 10.70 2.27
CA VAL A 100 -3.10 10.49 1.01
C VAL A 100 -2.21 9.27 1.14
N VAL A 101 -2.34 8.37 0.19
CA VAL A 101 -1.34 7.35 -0.07
C VAL A 101 -0.34 7.94 -1.05
N LEU A 102 0.87 8.23 -0.57
CA LEU A 102 1.96 8.82 -1.35
C LEU A 102 2.84 7.72 -1.92
N GLU A 103 2.75 7.47 -3.22
CA GLU A 103 3.61 6.52 -3.91
C GLU A 103 4.94 7.15 -4.28
N THR A 104 6.00 6.81 -3.55
CA THR A 104 7.35 7.33 -3.72
C THR A 104 8.26 6.40 -4.51
N PHE A 105 9.44 6.87 -4.90
CA PHE A 105 10.40 6.12 -5.71
C PHE A 105 11.17 5.09 -4.88
N GLY A 106 11.37 3.90 -5.42
CA GLY A 106 12.22 2.87 -4.83
C GLY A 106 11.89 2.59 -3.35
N ALA A 107 12.86 2.73 -2.48
CA ALA A 107 12.72 2.46 -1.04
C ALA A 107 12.15 3.66 -0.23
N GLY A 108 11.42 4.57 -0.86
CA GLY A 108 10.82 5.73 -0.19
C GLY A 108 11.45 7.07 -0.57
N ASN A 109 12.17 7.13 -1.68
CA ASN A 109 12.77 8.38 -2.17
C ASN A 109 11.72 9.32 -2.77
N ALA A 110 11.94 10.61 -2.57
CA ALA A 110 11.09 11.69 -3.04
C ALA A 110 11.93 12.85 -3.56
N PRO A 111 11.34 13.87 -4.21
CA PRO A 111 12.05 15.09 -4.57
C PRO A 111 12.74 15.72 -3.38
N THR A 112 13.99 16.18 -3.58
CA THR A 112 14.81 16.82 -2.54
C THR A 112 14.50 18.31 -2.38
N SER A 113 13.65 18.86 -3.25
CA SER A 113 13.28 20.29 -3.27
C SER A 113 12.57 20.70 -1.99
N GLU A 114 12.95 21.85 -1.43
CA GLU A 114 12.37 22.39 -0.19
C GLU A 114 10.84 22.60 -0.30
N TRP A 115 10.37 23.00 -1.48
CA TRP A 115 8.93 23.18 -1.70
C TRP A 115 8.14 21.89 -1.47
N PHE A 116 8.71 20.73 -1.83
CA PHE A 116 8.03 19.43 -1.70
C PHE A 116 7.74 19.10 -0.24
N ILE A 117 8.76 19.23 0.62
CA ILE A 117 8.61 19.00 2.06
C ILE A 117 7.63 19.99 2.66
N ARG A 118 7.76 21.28 2.34
CA ARG A 118 6.88 22.36 2.84
C ARG A 118 5.40 22.10 2.47
N VAL A 119 5.11 21.68 1.24
CA VAL A 119 3.74 21.42 0.80
C VAL A 119 3.11 20.26 1.57
N LEU A 120 3.87 19.21 1.85
CA LEU A 120 3.41 18.06 2.66
C LEU A 120 3.24 18.46 4.12
N GLU A 121 4.19 19.19 4.70
CA GLU A 121 4.13 19.68 6.07
C GLU A 121 2.89 20.55 6.29
N GLU A 122 2.66 21.55 5.44
CA GLU A 122 1.47 22.38 5.48
C GLU A 122 0.16 21.57 5.37
N ALA A 123 0.16 20.49 4.60
CA ALA A 123 -1.01 19.63 4.48
C ALA A 123 -1.23 18.78 5.75
N ILE A 124 -0.17 18.26 6.34
CA ILE A 124 -0.20 17.49 7.59
C ILE A 124 -0.63 18.40 8.76
N ASP A 125 -0.14 19.63 8.82
CA ASP A 125 -0.54 20.62 9.84
C ASP A 125 -2.03 20.96 9.77
N ARG A 126 -2.66 20.86 8.59
CA ARG A 126 -4.11 20.97 8.43
C ARG A 126 -4.88 19.71 8.83
N GLY A 127 -4.19 18.65 9.26
CA GLY A 127 -4.77 17.37 9.70
C GLY A 127 -4.84 16.29 8.62
N LEU A 128 -4.16 16.48 7.46
CA LEU A 128 -4.08 15.44 6.44
C LEU A 128 -3.15 14.30 6.89
N ILE A 129 -3.62 13.07 6.80
CA ILE A 129 -2.79 11.89 7.04
C ILE A 129 -2.07 11.52 5.75
N VAL A 130 -0.74 11.40 5.78
CA VAL A 130 0.07 10.99 4.62
C VAL A 130 0.76 9.68 4.93
N LEU A 131 0.48 8.65 4.14
CA LEU A 131 1.09 7.32 4.23
C LEU A 131 1.99 7.08 3.02
N ASN A 132 3.28 6.87 3.26
CA ASN A 132 4.28 6.64 2.23
C ASN A 132 4.36 5.15 1.87
N VAL A 133 4.10 4.80 0.61
CA VAL A 133 4.31 3.47 0.05
C VAL A 133 5.23 3.53 -1.16
N THR A 134 5.80 2.40 -1.57
CA THR A 134 6.65 2.35 -2.77
C THR A 134 5.82 2.18 -4.04
N GLN A 135 6.28 2.78 -5.13
CA GLN A 135 5.77 2.51 -6.49
C GLN A 135 6.21 1.14 -7.02
N CYS A 136 7.19 0.53 -6.38
CA CYS A 136 7.68 -0.78 -6.80
C CYS A 136 6.69 -1.86 -6.40
N ARG A 137 6.46 -2.81 -7.28
CA ARG A 137 5.57 -3.94 -7.01
C ARG A 137 6.07 -4.84 -5.89
N GLY A 138 7.39 -4.94 -5.73
CA GLY A 138 8.06 -5.67 -4.65
C GLY A 138 9.05 -4.79 -3.91
N GLY A 139 9.38 -5.15 -2.68
CA GLY A 139 10.23 -4.37 -1.79
C GLY A 139 9.43 -3.58 -0.76
N ARG A 140 10.09 -2.64 -0.10
CA ARG A 140 9.48 -1.86 0.99
C ARG A 140 10.03 -0.46 1.09
N VAL A 141 9.26 0.43 1.69
CA VAL A 141 9.72 1.74 2.12
C VAL A 141 10.60 1.58 3.36
N MET A 142 11.77 2.23 3.33
CA MET A 142 12.72 2.31 4.44
C MET A 142 13.14 3.77 4.59
N MET A 143 12.30 4.55 5.30
CA MET A 143 12.47 6.00 5.41
C MET A 143 13.78 6.41 6.10
N GLU A 144 14.36 5.51 6.86
CA GLU A 144 15.59 5.75 7.61
C GLU A 144 16.87 5.65 6.75
N LEU A 145 16.78 5.07 5.55
CA LEU A 145 17.96 4.84 4.70
C LEU A 145 18.46 6.09 3.98
N TYR A 146 17.58 7.05 3.74
CA TYR A 146 17.91 8.21 2.92
C TYR A 146 17.48 9.51 3.62
N GLU A 147 18.23 10.57 3.40
CA GLU A 147 17.95 11.89 3.97
C GLU A 147 16.52 12.36 3.64
N THR A 148 16.08 12.13 2.41
CA THR A 148 14.71 12.49 1.98
C THR A 148 13.65 11.74 2.77
N GLY A 149 13.86 10.46 3.07
CA GLY A 149 12.96 9.67 3.90
C GLY A 149 12.90 10.17 5.34
N LEU A 150 14.06 10.48 5.92
CA LEU A 150 14.14 11.07 7.27
C LEU A 150 13.42 12.42 7.35
N ARG A 151 13.53 13.25 6.31
CA ARG A 151 12.79 14.53 6.25
C ARG A 151 11.28 14.32 6.21
N LEU A 152 10.80 13.37 5.41
CA LEU A 152 9.38 13.01 5.36
C LEU A 152 8.89 12.51 6.73
N GLN A 153 9.66 11.68 7.40
CA GLN A 153 9.32 11.16 8.72
C GLN A 153 9.22 12.29 9.78
N ARG A 154 10.15 13.26 9.73
CA ARG A 154 10.17 14.39 10.68
C ARG A 154 8.93 15.27 10.59
N ILE A 155 8.36 15.45 9.40
CA ILE A 155 7.13 16.22 9.21
C ILE A 155 5.85 15.40 9.45
N GLY A 156 5.95 14.13 9.88
CA GLY A 156 4.80 13.30 10.26
C GLY A 156 4.26 12.38 9.16
N VAL A 157 5.00 12.18 8.05
CA VAL A 157 4.63 11.15 7.06
C VAL A 157 4.81 9.76 7.65
N LEU A 158 3.78 8.94 7.57
CA LEU A 158 3.77 7.57 8.07
C LEU A 158 4.45 6.61 7.08
N CYS A 159 5.14 5.60 7.61
CA CYS A 159 5.77 4.57 6.79
C CYS A 159 4.79 3.41 6.53
N GLY A 160 4.50 3.14 5.26
CA GLY A 160 3.66 2.01 4.82
C GLY A 160 4.44 0.70 4.69
N HIS A 161 5.75 0.73 4.92
CA HIS A 161 6.63 -0.44 4.80
C HIS A 161 6.45 -1.17 3.46
N ASP A 162 5.98 -2.40 3.48
CA ASP A 162 5.78 -3.27 2.32
C ASP A 162 4.30 -3.44 1.94
N MET A 163 3.45 -2.51 2.36
CA MET A 163 2.04 -2.49 1.97
C MET A 163 1.89 -2.34 0.46
N THR A 164 0.86 -3.00 -0.10
CA THR A 164 0.36 -2.65 -1.43
C THR A 164 -0.43 -1.34 -1.34
N THR A 165 -0.55 -0.61 -2.46
CA THR A 165 -1.35 0.62 -2.50
C THR A 165 -2.80 0.37 -2.14
N GLU A 166 -3.34 -0.81 -2.52
CA GLU A 166 -4.71 -1.21 -2.23
C GLU A 166 -4.94 -1.47 -0.73
N ALA A 167 -3.90 -1.88 0.00
CA ALA A 167 -3.97 -2.13 1.43
C ALA A 167 -3.73 -0.87 2.27
N ALA A 168 -3.05 0.11 1.69
CA ALA A 168 -2.74 1.40 2.30
C ALA A 168 -3.96 2.31 2.30
#